data_5c9e8a0dca37fa7153dfab900f7e97d4
#
_entry.id   5c9e8a0dca37fa7153dfab900f7e97d4
#
_cell.length_a   1.000
_cell.length_b   1.000
_cell.length_c   1.000
_cell.angle_alpha   90.00
_cell.angle_beta   90.00
_cell.angle_gamma   90.00
#
_symmetry.space_group_name_H-M   'P 1'
#
loop_
_entity.id
_entity.type
_entity.pdbx_description
1 polymer ?
#
loop_
_entity_poly.entity_id
_entity_poly.type
_entity_poly.pdbx_seq_one_letter_code
_entity_poly.pdbx_strand_id
1 'polypeptide(L)'
;MPGVVKRKYDHESFLISKNISQSLKKISEILPQYYSRQDLVNAYIKYYPFEWQKLAERQQNYKQKDIFLISNKKKKRYNPKSEYGFFFSVPKVKHLLSEGMKSKHSINFDEESVS
;
A
#
# COMPACT_ATOMS: atom_id res chain seq x y z
N MET A 1 25.25 12.44 -4.42
CA MET A 1 25.50 11.76 -3.13
C MET A 1 24.43 10.75 -2.86
N PRO A 2 24.81 9.50 -2.57
CA PRO A 2 23.83 8.42 -2.38
C PRO A 2 22.80 8.70 -1.30
N GLY A 3 23.21 9.26 -0.17
CA GLY A 3 22.29 9.54 0.93
C GLY A 3 21.22 10.55 0.60
N VAL A 4 21.56 11.54 -0.25
CA VAL A 4 20.61 12.56 -0.66
C VAL A 4 19.56 11.95 -1.59
N VAL A 5 19.98 11.07 -2.49
CA VAL A 5 19.06 10.41 -3.44
C VAL A 5 18.07 9.51 -2.69
N LYS A 6 18.57 8.73 -1.73
CA LYS A 6 17.71 7.87 -0.92
C LYS A 6 16.74 8.70 -0.07
N ARG A 7 17.21 9.83 0.45
CA ARG A 7 16.37 10.73 1.23
C ARG A 7 15.20 11.27 0.40
N LYS A 8 15.45 11.62 -0.86
CA LYS A 8 14.40 12.07 -1.76
C LYS A 8 13.35 10.97 -1.98
N TYR A 9 13.82 9.76 -2.23
CA TYR A 9 12.95 8.60 -2.41
C TYR A 9 12.08 8.38 -1.17
N ASP A 10 12.68 8.43 0.01
CA ASP A 10 11.97 8.21 1.27
C ASP A 10 10.94 9.32 1.52
N HIS A 11 11.29 10.56 1.19
CA HIS A 11 10.37 11.68 1.36
C HIS A 11 9.17 11.55 0.44
N GLU A 12 9.41 11.20 -0.82
CA GLU A 12 8.33 10.96 -1.77
C GLU A 12 7.41 9.83 -1.31
N SER A 13 8.01 8.76 -0.80
CA SER A 13 7.25 7.62 -0.28
C SER A 13 6.35 8.06 0.88
N PHE A 14 6.87 8.90 1.77
CA PHE A 14 6.09 9.43 2.88
C PHE A 14 4.89 10.25 2.38
N LEU A 15 5.10 11.10 1.38
CA LEU A 15 4.02 11.92 0.83
C LEU A 15 2.95 11.07 0.16
N ILE A 16 3.36 10.04 -0.58
CA ILE A 16 2.42 9.13 -1.23
C ILE A 16 1.61 8.38 -0.18
N SER A 17 2.26 7.90 0.87
CA SER A 17 1.59 7.22 1.98
C SER A 17 0.56 8.14 2.64
N LYS A 18 0.91 9.40 2.84
CA LYS A 18 0.00 10.38 3.43
C LYS A 18 -1.22 10.62 2.52
N ASN A 19 -1.00 10.72 1.22
CA ASN A 19 -2.09 10.89 0.27
C ASN A 19 -3.03 9.69 0.25
N ILE A 20 -2.47 8.49 0.28
CA ILE A 20 -3.28 7.27 0.36
C ILE A 20 -4.12 7.27 1.63
N SER A 21 -3.52 7.66 2.76
CA SER A 21 -4.24 7.74 4.03
C SER A 21 -5.43 8.69 3.97
N GLN A 22 -5.26 9.85 3.32
CA GLN A 22 -6.33 10.82 3.17
C GLN A 22 -7.44 10.28 2.27
N SER A 23 -7.08 9.60 1.18
CA SER A 23 -8.06 9.00 0.27
C SER A 23 -8.85 7.90 0.97
N LEU A 24 -8.21 7.15 1.84
CA LEU A 24 -8.85 6.06 2.56
C LEU A 24 -9.92 6.52 3.54
N LYS A 25 -9.85 7.76 4.00
CA LYS A 25 -10.91 8.30 4.85
C LYS A 25 -12.24 8.28 4.11
N LYS A 26 -12.22 8.64 2.82
CA LYS A 26 -13.42 8.63 1.99
C LYS A 26 -13.85 7.21 1.66
N ILE A 27 -12.89 6.36 1.34
CA ILE A 27 -13.17 4.97 1.01
C ILE A 27 -13.79 4.23 2.18
N SER A 28 -13.31 4.51 3.40
CA SER A 28 -13.84 3.84 4.59
C SER A 28 -15.31 4.09 4.82
N GLU A 29 -15.83 5.22 4.33
CA GLU A 29 -17.25 5.55 4.45
C GLU A 29 -18.14 4.70 3.55
N ILE A 30 -17.59 4.18 2.46
CA ILE A 30 -18.35 3.42 1.47
C ILE A 30 -18.07 1.91 1.52
N LEU A 31 -17.12 1.49 2.35
CA LEU A 31 -16.84 0.07 2.51
C LEU A 31 -17.97 -0.60 3.29
N PRO A 32 -18.24 -1.89 2.99
CA PRO A 32 -19.19 -2.64 3.79
C PRO A 32 -18.67 -2.80 5.23
N GLN A 33 -19.54 -3.22 6.13
CA GLN A 33 -19.17 -3.41 7.53
C GLN A 33 -18.00 -4.37 7.70
N TYR A 34 -17.97 -5.40 6.86
CA TYR A 34 -16.90 -6.39 6.87
C TYR A 34 -16.24 -6.41 5.49
N TYR A 35 -14.93 -6.33 5.46
CA TYR A 35 -14.18 -6.29 4.20
C TYR A 35 -12.82 -6.97 4.36
N SER A 36 -12.34 -7.51 3.25
CA SER A 36 -11.04 -8.17 3.18
C SER A 36 -9.98 -7.23 2.64
N ARG A 37 -8.73 -7.70 2.62
CA ARG A 37 -7.63 -6.96 1.99
C ARG A 37 -7.96 -6.66 0.54
N GLN A 38 -8.49 -7.65 -0.18
CA GLN A 38 -8.81 -7.51 -1.58
C GLN A 38 -9.92 -6.49 -1.78
N ASP A 39 -10.93 -6.50 -0.91
CA ASP A 39 -12.01 -5.52 -0.97
C ASP A 39 -11.47 -4.10 -0.83
N LEU A 40 -10.55 -3.90 0.11
CA LEU A 40 -9.98 -2.58 0.38
C LEU A 40 -9.17 -2.08 -0.81
N VAL A 41 -8.28 -2.91 -1.34
CA VAL A 41 -7.43 -2.49 -2.47
C VAL A 41 -8.28 -2.29 -3.73
N ASN A 42 -9.28 -3.13 -3.94
CA ASN A 42 -10.18 -2.98 -5.10
C ASN A 42 -10.95 -1.67 -5.02
N ALA A 43 -11.40 -1.29 -3.83
CA ALA A 43 -12.10 -0.01 -3.64
C ALA A 43 -11.17 1.16 -3.96
N TYR A 44 -9.92 1.09 -3.48
CA TYR A 44 -8.94 2.14 -3.76
C TYR A 44 -8.69 2.25 -5.27
N ILE A 45 -8.48 1.13 -5.95
CA ILE A 45 -8.24 1.12 -7.39
C ILE A 45 -9.45 1.68 -8.14
N LYS A 46 -10.65 1.32 -7.70
CA LYS A 46 -11.87 1.76 -8.35
C LYS A 46 -12.06 3.28 -8.28
N TYR A 47 -11.82 3.87 -7.12
CA TYR A 47 -12.08 5.28 -6.91
C TYR A 47 -10.87 6.17 -7.16
N TYR A 48 -9.66 5.60 -7.17
CA TYR A 48 -8.42 6.34 -7.39
C TYR A 48 -7.52 5.60 -8.38
N PRO A 49 -8.04 5.28 -9.59
CA PRO A 49 -7.25 4.50 -10.56
C PRO A 49 -5.99 5.22 -11.04
N PHE A 50 -6.06 6.54 -11.16
CA PHE A 50 -4.93 7.34 -11.63
C PHE A 50 -3.79 7.33 -10.61
N GLU A 51 -4.14 7.50 -9.34
CA GLU A 51 -3.17 7.45 -8.26
C GLU A 51 -2.54 6.07 -8.14
N TRP A 52 -3.33 5.03 -8.33
CA TRP A 52 -2.84 3.67 -8.31
C TRP A 52 -1.83 3.43 -9.44
N GLN A 53 -2.15 3.89 -10.63
CA GLN A 53 -1.27 3.75 -11.78
C GLN A 53 0.04 4.50 -11.56
N LYS A 54 -0.03 5.71 -11.02
CA LYS A 54 1.17 6.49 -10.72
C LYS A 54 2.07 5.77 -9.72
N LEU A 55 1.46 5.17 -8.69
CA LEU A 55 2.22 4.41 -7.71
C LEU A 55 2.92 3.23 -8.36
N ALA A 56 2.21 2.47 -9.18
CA ALA A 56 2.77 1.32 -9.87
C ALA A 56 3.95 1.74 -10.75
N GLU A 57 3.79 2.80 -11.52
CA GLU A 57 4.85 3.31 -12.40
C GLU A 57 6.07 3.76 -11.61
N ARG A 58 5.85 4.49 -10.51
CA ARG A 58 6.95 4.95 -9.67
C ARG A 58 7.74 3.79 -9.10
N GLN A 59 7.05 2.78 -8.56
CA GLN A 59 7.73 1.62 -8.00
C GLN A 59 8.52 0.87 -9.05
N GLN A 60 7.96 0.75 -10.25
CA GLN A 60 8.66 0.11 -11.36
C GLN A 60 9.88 0.91 -11.78
N ASN A 61 9.79 2.24 -11.82
CA ASN A 61 10.92 3.09 -12.19
C ASN A 61 12.09 2.92 -11.22
N TYR A 62 11.82 2.87 -9.92
CA TYR A 62 12.88 2.68 -8.93
C TYR A 62 13.44 1.25 -8.99
N LYS A 63 12.61 0.28 -9.33
CA LYS A 63 13.07 -1.08 -9.53
C LYS A 63 14.06 -1.14 -10.70
N GLN A 64 13.76 -0.42 -11.78
CA GLN A 64 14.66 -0.36 -12.93
C GLN A 64 15.98 0.33 -12.58
N LYS A 65 15.94 1.34 -11.72
CA LYS A 65 17.17 1.99 -11.24
C LYS A 65 18.05 1.02 -10.48
N ASP A 66 17.44 0.17 -9.63
CA ASP A 66 18.18 -0.85 -8.91
C ASP A 66 18.75 -1.91 -9.85
N ILE A 67 18.01 -2.31 -10.87
CA ILE A 67 18.50 -3.25 -11.88
C ILE A 67 19.71 -2.65 -12.59
N PHE A 68 19.65 -1.37 -12.94
CA PHE A 68 20.76 -0.68 -13.56
C PHE A 68 21.99 -0.67 -12.65
N LEU A 69 21.79 -0.41 -11.36
CA LEU A 69 22.89 -0.42 -10.39
C LEU A 69 23.55 -1.79 -10.33
N ILE A 70 22.74 -2.86 -10.28
CA ILE A 70 23.27 -4.23 -10.24
C ILE A 70 24.06 -4.55 -11.52
N SER A 71 23.54 -4.14 -12.68
CA SER A 71 24.22 -4.38 -13.94
C SER A 71 25.57 -3.67 -14.03
N ASN A 72 25.75 -2.61 -13.22
CA ASN A 72 27.02 -1.90 -13.11
C ASN A 72 27.82 -2.34 -11.88
N LYS A 73 27.54 -3.53 -11.36
CA LYS A 73 28.23 -4.13 -10.23
C LYS A 73 28.14 -3.28 -8.96
N LYS A 74 27.03 -2.56 -8.80
CA LYS A 74 26.75 -1.78 -7.61
C LYS A 74 25.63 -2.46 -6.84
N LYS A 75 25.46 -2.07 -5.58
CA LYS A 75 24.39 -2.62 -4.74
C LYS A 75 23.08 -1.92 -5.00
N LYS A 76 21.98 -2.63 -4.79
CA LYS A 76 20.65 -2.03 -4.83
C LYS A 76 20.58 -0.90 -3.82
N ARG A 77 19.88 0.18 -4.20
CA ARG A 77 19.76 1.36 -3.35
C ARG A 77 18.35 1.52 -2.78
N TYR A 78 17.33 1.25 -3.58
CA TYR A 78 15.97 1.58 -3.22
C TYR A 78 15.16 0.39 -2.73
N ASN A 79 15.33 -0.77 -3.32
CA ASN A 79 14.56 -1.98 -2.99
C ASN A 79 13.06 -1.68 -2.91
N PRO A 80 12.46 -1.09 -3.98
CA PRO A 80 11.07 -0.69 -3.91
C PRO A 80 10.13 -1.89 -3.80
N LYS A 81 9.08 -1.71 -3.01
CA LYS A 81 8.02 -2.70 -2.92
C LYS A 81 7.16 -2.61 -4.18
N SER A 82 6.38 -3.68 -4.45
CA SER A 82 5.36 -3.59 -5.48
C SER A 82 4.31 -2.55 -5.04
N GLU A 83 3.42 -2.16 -5.95
CA GLU A 83 2.35 -1.23 -5.61
C GLU A 83 1.45 -1.81 -4.52
N TYR A 84 1.18 -3.12 -4.55
CA TYR A 84 0.42 -3.78 -3.49
C TYR A 84 1.17 -3.75 -2.17
N GLY A 85 2.45 -4.10 -2.19
CA GLY A 85 3.29 -4.08 -0.99
C GLY A 85 3.36 -2.69 -0.37
N PHE A 86 3.49 -1.67 -1.20
CA PHE A 86 3.52 -0.29 -0.72
C PHE A 86 2.18 0.08 -0.08
N PHE A 87 1.07 -0.21 -0.78
CA PHE A 87 -0.27 0.10 -0.29
C PHE A 87 -0.51 -0.52 1.09
N PHE A 88 -0.20 -1.81 1.23
CA PHE A 88 -0.44 -2.51 2.49
C PHE A 88 0.55 -2.12 3.60
N SER A 89 1.61 -1.37 3.27
CA SER A 89 2.53 -0.86 4.29
C SER A 89 2.08 0.48 4.88
N VAL A 90 1.10 1.13 4.27
CA VAL A 90 0.58 2.42 4.75
C VAL A 90 -0.11 2.21 6.10
N PRO A 91 0.22 3.00 7.13
CA PRO A 91 -0.37 2.81 8.46
C PRO A 91 -1.90 2.83 8.48
N LYS A 92 -2.52 3.73 7.72
CA LYS A 92 -3.98 3.80 7.66
C LYS A 92 -4.57 2.52 7.06
N VAL A 93 -3.89 1.93 6.05
CA VAL A 93 -4.32 0.67 5.45
C VAL A 93 -4.28 -0.44 6.50
N LYS A 94 -3.18 -0.52 7.24
CA LYS A 94 -3.03 -1.52 8.30
C LYS A 94 -4.12 -1.37 9.35
N HIS A 95 -4.42 -0.13 9.72
CA HIS A 95 -5.47 0.15 10.71
C HIS A 95 -6.83 -0.30 10.22
N LEU A 96 -7.18 0.06 8.99
CA LEU A 96 -8.48 -0.32 8.40
C LEU A 96 -8.60 -1.83 8.25
N LEU A 97 -7.52 -2.50 7.87
CA LEU A 97 -7.52 -3.95 7.75
C LEU A 97 -7.72 -4.61 9.11
N SER A 98 -7.06 -4.07 10.14
CA SER A 98 -7.22 -4.57 11.48
C SER A 98 -8.68 -4.48 11.94
N GLU A 99 -9.33 -3.36 11.69
CA GLU A 99 -10.72 -3.17 12.06
C GLU A 99 -11.68 -4.04 11.24
N GLY A 100 -11.52 -4.02 9.91
CA GLY A 100 -12.38 -4.79 9.02
C GLY A 100 -12.24 -6.29 9.22
N MET A 101 -11.01 -6.75 9.28
CA MET A 101 -10.73 -8.17 9.49
C MET A 101 -11.13 -8.62 10.89
N LYS A 102 -10.95 -7.74 11.87
CA LYS A 102 -11.33 -8.05 13.24
C LYS A 102 -12.84 -8.25 13.34
N SER A 103 -13.60 -7.36 12.71
CA SER A 103 -15.07 -7.46 12.71
C SER A 103 -15.51 -8.74 12.00
N LYS A 104 -14.94 -9.00 10.83
CA LYS A 104 -15.26 -10.20 10.07
C LYS A 104 -14.86 -11.46 10.83
N HIS A 105 -13.70 -11.41 11.47
CA HIS A 105 -13.23 -12.52 12.28
C HIS A 105 -14.15 -12.78 13.47
N SER A 106 -14.63 -11.72 14.11
CA SER A 106 -15.55 -11.86 15.23
C SER A 106 -16.82 -12.58 14.81
N ILE A 107 -17.36 -12.25 13.64
CA ILE A 107 -18.54 -12.94 13.12
C ILE A 107 -18.23 -14.40 12.82
N ASN A 108 -17.11 -14.65 12.16
CA ASN A 108 -16.70 -16.01 11.86
C ASN A 108 -16.49 -16.82 13.13
N PHE A 109 -15.92 -16.19 14.13
CA PHE A 109 -15.71 -16.83 15.43
C PHE A 109 -17.03 -17.22 16.07
N ASP A 110 -18.00 -16.33 16.06
CA ASP A 110 -19.32 -16.58 16.59
C ASP A 110 -20.00 -17.74 15.88
N GLU A 111 -19.90 -17.77 14.55
CA GLU A 111 -20.44 -18.86 13.76
C GLU A 111 -19.76 -20.19 14.11
N GLU A 112 -18.45 -20.17 14.23
CA GLU A 112 -17.68 -21.36 14.56
C GLU A 112 -18.01 -21.84 15.96
N SER A 113 -18.18 -20.92 16.89
CA SER A 113 -18.51 -21.30 18.27
C SER A 113 -19.93 -21.85 18.37
N VAL A 114 -20.81 -21.41 17.51
CA VAL A 114 -22.18 -21.90 17.42
C VAL A 114 -22.22 -23.24 16.71
N SER A 115 -21.43 -23.31 15.65
CA SER A 115 -21.39 -24.54 14.85
C SER A 115 -20.46 -25.56 15.43
#